data_b367389e65c8a3831c4391810fcd99a9
#
_entry.id   b367389e65c8a3831c4391810fcd99a9
#
_cell.length_a   1.000
_cell.length_b   1.000
_cell.length_c   1.000
_cell.angle_alpha   90.00
_cell.angle_beta   90.00
_cell.angle_gamma   90.00
#
_symmetry.space_group_name_H-M   'P 1'
#
loop_
_entity.id
_entity.type
_entity.pdbx_description
1 polymer ?
#
loop_
_entity_poly.entity_id
_entity_poly.type
_entity_poly.pdbx_seq_one_letter_code
_entity_poly.pdbx_strand_id
1 'polypeptide(L)'
;CWMTELDGQTHDFHYTRLLLDFYKAVRMNGGSLDIVGKNADFTGYKLVIIPSFVHFQEEDLQRVIKSGAQILAGPRTGIKNPDFQLPNELSLEGLGFQVRRVDALPRDLPVSVEWNGIKGNFSVWREHGLTSGISEGKASDDMAVLTSGNQGSYLCGWPDQKLLNAIMKNQMQLAGLDVVELPEYLRVRRRGNLLFFTNYGTQDVSIPEVYQGELLLGKRTLSQADISILKIN
;
A
#
# COMPACT_ATOMS: atom_id res chain seq x y z
N CYS A 1 -6.89 13.78 7.27
CA CYS A 1 -8.05 12.91 7.42
C CYS A 1 -9.35 13.68 7.15
N TRP A 2 -9.73 14.61 7.99
CA TRP A 2 -10.97 15.40 7.82
C TRP A 2 -11.03 16.20 6.52
N MET A 3 -9.91 16.63 5.96
CA MET A 3 -9.84 17.35 4.68
C MET A 3 -10.30 16.52 3.48
N THR A 4 -9.98 15.22 3.46
CA THR A 4 -10.44 14.33 2.39
C THR A 4 -11.91 13.97 2.52
N GLU A 5 -12.48 14.09 3.70
CA GLU A 5 -13.90 13.89 3.98
C GLU A 5 -14.74 15.13 3.67
N LEU A 6 -14.15 16.32 3.82
CA LEU A 6 -14.81 17.61 3.49
C LEU A 6 -14.67 17.99 2.00
N ASP A 7 -13.69 17.42 1.29
CA ASP A 7 -13.48 17.66 -0.13
C ASP A 7 -14.46 16.82 -0.94
N GLY A 8 -15.65 17.36 -1.17
CA GLY A 8 -16.85 16.69 -1.67
C GLY A 8 -16.80 16.08 -3.07
N GLN A 9 -15.65 15.56 -3.51
CA GLN A 9 -15.50 14.93 -4.83
C GLN A 9 -16.19 13.57 -4.92
N THR A 10 -16.31 12.85 -3.81
CA THR A 10 -17.12 11.63 -3.70
C THR A 10 -17.48 11.32 -2.25
N HIS A 11 -18.70 10.90 -2.02
CA HIS A 11 -19.18 10.47 -0.70
C HIS A 11 -18.51 9.19 -0.20
N ASP A 12 -17.98 8.37 -1.09
CA ASP A 12 -17.48 7.02 -0.78
C ASP A 12 -15.96 6.97 -0.52
N PHE A 13 -15.24 8.06 -0.71
CA PHE A 13 -13.80 8.12 -0.46
C PHE A 13 -13.51 8.35 1.03
N HIS A 14 -13.28 7.28 1.76
CA HIS A 14 -12.90 7.32 3.17
C HIS A 14 -11.41 7.06 3.33
N TYR A 15 -10.64 8.09 3.66
CA TYR A 15 -9.18 8.01 3.83
C TYR A 15 -8.74 6.91 4.80
N THR A 16 -9.40 6.80 5.95
CA THR A 16 -9.06 5.79 6.96
C THR A 16 -9.24 4.36 6.43
N ARG A 17 -10.28 4.13 5.60
CA ARG A 17 -10.50 2.83 4.98
C ARG A 17 -9.39 2.50 3.98
N LEU A 18 -9.02 3.44 3.11
CA LEU A 18 -7.92 3.25 2.17
C LEU A 18 -6.61 2.95 2.93
N LEU A 19 -6.31 3.72 3.98
CA LEU A 19 -5.14 3.49 4.83
C LEU A 19 -5.13 2.09 5.43
N LEU A 20 -6.28 1.62 5.93
CA LEU A 20 -6.42 0.27 6.50
C LEU A 20 -6.26 -0.81 5.43
N ASP A 21 -6.73 -0.61 4.20
CA ASP A 21 -6.53 -1.55 3.09
C ASP A 21 -5.04 -1.71 2.78
N PHE A 22 -4.28 -0.61 2.71
CA PHE A 22 -2.82 -0.66 2.54
C PHE A 22 -2.12 -1.29 3.75
N TYR A 23 -2.52 -0.93 4.96
CA TYR A 23 -2.00 -1.54 6.19
C TYR A 23 -2.22 -3.06 6.16
N LYS A 24 -3.43 -3.50 5.83
CA LYS A 24 -3.78 -4.93 5.72
C LYS A 24 -2.92 -5.62 4.68
N ALA A 25 -2.71 -5.01 3.51
CA ALA A 25 -1.90 -5.59 2.44
C ALA A 25 -0.44 -5.82 2.87
N VAL A 26 0.19 -4.88 3.57
CA VAL A 26 1.54 -5.07 4.13
C VAL A 26 1.55 -6.20 5.15
N ARG A 27 0.58 -6.22 6.07
CA ARG A 27 0.51 -7.21 7.16
C ARG A 27 0.23 -8.62 6.67
N MET A 28 -0.58 -8.77 5.61
CA MET A 28 -0.86 -10.07 4.99
C MET A 28 0.36 -10.63 4.24
N ASN A 29 1.28 -9.78 3.83
CA ASN A 29 2.56 -10.17 3.22
C ASN A 29 3.70 -10.32 4.26
N GLY A 30 3.38 -10.43 5.54
CA GLY A 30 4.34 -10.64 6.62
C GLY A 30 5.15 -9.39 7.01
N GLY A 31 4.85 -8.25 6.43
CA GLY A 31 5.56 -7.00 6.68
C GLY A 31 5.28 -6.43 8.06
N SER A 32 6.29 -5.80 8.64
CA SER A 32 6.16 -4.88 9.79
C SER A 32 6.21 -3.46 9.27
N LEU A 33 5.36 -2.58 9.80
CA LEU A 33 5.30 -1.18 9.40
C LEU A 33 5.06 -0.27 10.59
N ASP A 34 5.46 0.98 10.42
CA ASP A 34 5.16 2.09 11.29
C ASP A 34 4.30 3.12 10.52
N ILE A 35 3.38 3.77 11.22
CA ILE A 35 2.62 4.90 10.66
C ILE A 35 3.28 6.16 11.17
N VAL A 36 3.84 6.94 10.28
CA VAL A 36 4.62 8.12 10.61
C VAL A 36 4.10 9.37 9.90
N GLY A 37 4.41 10.54 10.42
CA GLY A 37 4.08 11.81 9.77
C GLY A 37 5.04 12.15 8.62
N LYS A 38 4.66 13.08 7.75
CA LYS A 38 5.47 13.51 6.59
C LYS A 38 6.85 14.08 6.96
N ASN A 39 7.03 14.53 8.19
CA ASN A 39 8.29 15.09 8.68
C ASN A 39 9.16 14.07 9.42
N ALA A 40 8.78 12.79 9.39
CA ALA A 40 9.57 11.74 10.01
C ALA A 40 10.93 11.56 9.30
N ASP A 41 11.88 11.00 10.03
CA ASP A 41 13.11 10.49 9.44
C ASP A 41 12.80 9.15 8.77
N PHE A 42 13.03 9.08 7.44
CA PHE A 42 12.82 7.87 6.66
C PHE A 42 14.08 6.98 6.55
N THR A 43 15.15 7.34 7.24
CA THR A 43 16.40 6.56 7.25
C THR A 43 16.15 5.15 7.76
N GLY A 44 16.61 4.15 6.99
CA GLY A 44 16.46 2.73 7.33
C GLY A 44 15.15 2.08 6.90
N TYR A 45 14.15 2.84 6.46
CA TYR A 45 12.99 2.25 5.79
C TYR A 45 13.37 1.82 4.37
N LYS A 46 12.98 0.61 3.98
CA LYS A 46 13.19 0.08 2.63
C LYS A 46 12.06 0.44 1.67
N LEU A 47 10.86 0.59 2.21
CA LEU A 47 9.65 0.97 1.46
C LEU A 47 8.89 2.04 2.22
N VAL A 48 8.57 3.13 1.56
CA VAL A 48 7.67 4.17 2.04
C VAL A 48 6.39 4.12 1.22
N ILE A 49 5.27 3.96 1.90
CA ILE A 49 3.94 3.88 1.28
C ILE A 49 3.18 5.15 1.61
N ILE A 50 2.61 5.77 0.58
CA ILE A 50 1.82 6.99 0.68
C ILE A 50 0.44 6.68 0.12
N PRO A 51 -0.49 6.09 0.91
CA PRO A 51 -1.77 5.59 0.40
C PRO A 51 -2.63 6.63 -0.29
N SER A 52 -2.63 7.84 0.26
CA SER A 52 -3.26 9.05 -0.26
C SER A 52 -2.83 10.22 0.59
N PHE A 53 -2.09 11.14 0.05
CA PHE A 53 -1.66 12.32 0.79
C PHE A 53 -1.83 13.58 -0.06
N VAL A 54 -2.98 14.22 0.07
CA VAL A 54 -3.46 15.33 -0.77
C VAL A 54 -2.44 16.45 -0.90
N HIS A 55 -1.75 16.80 0.21
CA HIS A 55 -0.73 17.86 0.27
C HIS A 55 0.71 17.35 0.19
N PHE A 56 0.93 16.22 -0.45
CA PHE A 56 2.28 15.74 -0.67
C PHE A 56 2.93 16.57 -1.78
N GLN A 57 4.03 17.21 -1.45
CA GLN A 57 4.72 18.12 -2.36
C GLN A 57 6.03 17.50 -2.85
N GLU A 58 6.65 18.11 -3.85
CA GLU A 58 7.93 17.65 -4.40
C GLU A 58 9.02 17.61 -3.32
N GLU A 59 9.06 18.56 -2.39
CA GLU A 59 10.02 18.56 -1.29
C GLU A 59 9.83 17.37 -0.34
N ASP A 60 8.58 16.93 -0.13
CA ASP A 60 8.27 15.74 0.65
C ASP A 60 8.77 14.48 -0.07
N LEU A 61 8.57 14.42 -1.40
CA LEU A 61 9.08 13.33 -2.24
C LEU A 61 10.62 13.27 -2.18
N GLN A 62 11.28 14.40 -2.32
CA GLN A 62 12.75 14.48 -2.28
C GLN A 62 13.33 14.01 -0.93
N ARG A 63 12.62 14.21 0.18
CA ARG A 63 13.04 13.68 1.49
C ARG A 63 12.98 12.16 1.53
N VAL A 64 11.92 11.57 0.97
CA VAL A 64 11.83 10.09 0.88
C VAL A 64 12.91 9.54 -0.04
N ILE A 65 13.12 10.15 -1.20
CA ILE A 65 14.16 9.75 -2.16
C ILE A 65 15.55 9.74 -1.52
N LYS A 66 15.89 10.79 -0.75
CA LYS A 66 17.18 10.89 -0.05
C LYS A 66 17.41 9.77 0.97
N SER A 67 16.37 9.14 1.48
CA SER A 67 16.50 7.99 2.37
C SER A 67 16.89 6.69 1.64
N GLY A 68 16.75 6.66 0.32
CA GLY A 68 16.98 5.48 -0.50
C GLY A 68 15.86 4.45 -0.46
N ALA A 69 14.72 4.77 0.15
CA ALA A 69 13.58 3.88 0.21
C ALA A 69 12.86 3.80 -1.15
N GLN A 70 12.37 2.61 -1.51
CA GLN A 70 11.39 2.44 -2.58
C GLN A 70 10.09 3.19 -2.21
N ILE A 71 9.42 3.76 -3.19
CA ILE A 71 8.20 4.54 -2.97
C ILE A 71 7.02 3.88 -3.68
N LEU A 72 5.90 3.74 -2.97
CA LEU A 72 4.59 3.44 -3.54
C LEU A 72 3.61 4.53 -3.14
N ALA A 73 3.21 5.37 -4.07
CA ALA A 73 2.15 6.35 -3.87
C ALA A 73 0.80 5.81 -4.37
N GLY A 74 -0.25 6.12 -3.65
CA GLY A 74 -1.63 5.80 -4.03
C GLY A 74 -2.38 7.02 -4.56
N PRO A 75 -3.65 6.85 -4.91
CA PRO A 75 -4.46 7.87 -5.55
C PRO A 75 -4.63 9.12 -4.67
N ARG A 76 -4.84 10.27 -5.28
CA ARG A 76 -4.96 11.60 -4.67
C ARG A 76 -3.71 12.09 -3.94
N THR A 77 -2.56 11.46 -4.14
CA THR A 77 -1.30 11.97 -3.59
C THR A 77 -0.83 13.16 -4.41
N GLY A 78 -0.57 14.30 -3.73
CA GLY A 78 -0.05 15.52 -4.34
C GLY A 78 -1.07 16.33 -5.17
N ILE A 79 -2.37 16.11 -5.00
CA ILE A 79 -3.40 16.79 -5.83
C ILE A 79 -3.72 18.23 -5.39
N LYS A 80 -3.19 18.68 -4.30
CA LYS A 80 -3.39 20.05 -3.80
C LYS A 80 -2.03 20.71 -3.47
N ASN A 81 -1.91 21.98 -3.84
CA ASN A 81 -0.79 22.79 -3.40
C ASN A 81 -0.95 23.20 -1.90
N PRO A 82 0.04 23.88 -1.29
CA PRO A 82 -0.05 24.32 0.10
C PRO A 82 -1.25 25.24 0.40
N ASP A 83 -1.74 25.95 -0.61
CA ASP A 83 -2.91 26.85 -0.49
C ASP A 83 -4.25 26.14 -0.77
N PHE A 84 -4.26 24.82 -0.81
CA PHE A 84 -5.42 23.97 -1.11
C PHE A 84 -6.01 24.13 -2.52
N GLN A 85 -5.29 24.76 -3.42
CA GLN A 85 -5.69 24.90 -4.81
C GLN A 85 -5.25 23.67 -5.62
N LEU A 86 -5.92 23.42 -6.73
CA LEU A 86 -5.45 22.46 -7.73
C LEU A 86 -4.24 23.07 -8.43
N PRO A 87 -3.09 22.42 -8.45
CA PRO A 87 -1.95 22.87 -9.23
C PRO A 87 -2.27 22.78 -10.73
N ASN A 88 -1.56 23.54 -11.56
CA ASN A 88 -1.73 23.49 -13.01
C ASN A 88 -1.39 22.08 -13.59
N GLU A 89 -0.49 21.37 -12.93
CA GLU A 89 -0.11 20.02 -13.26
C GLU A 89 -0.15 19.13 -12.01
N LEU A 90 -0.87 18.02 -12.09
CA LEU A 90 -0.95 17.01 -11.03
C LEU A 90 0.13 15.96 -11.27
N SER A 91 1.37 16.32 -11.03
CA SER A 91 2.52 15.46 -11.27
C SER A 91 3.48 15.49 -10.09
N LEU A 92 3.92 14.33 -9.68
CA LEU A 92 5.12 14.16 -8.88
C LEU A 92 6.18 13.54 -9.78
N GLU A 93 7.17 14.33 -10.17
CA GLU A 93 8.25 13.86 -11.01
C GLU A 93 8.91 12.63 -10.38
N GLY A 94 9.22 11.65 -11.20
CA GLY A 94 9.87 10.42 -10.75
C GLY A 94 8.93 9.27 -10.36
N LEU A 95 7.63 9.50 -10.18
CA LEU A 95 6.64 8.43 -10.00
C LEU A 95 6.06 7.91 -11.33
N GLY A 96 6.42 8.55 -12.44
CA GLY A 96 6.08 8.08 -13.78
C GLY A 96 4.65 8.35 -14.22
N PHE A 97 3.90 9.20 -13.53
CA PHE A 97 2.50 9.45 -13.84
C PHE A 97 2.11 10.92 -13.64
N GLN A 98 1.39 11.47 -14.61
CA GLN A 98 0.80 12.80 -14.55
C GLN A 98 -0.72 12.69 -14.65
N VAL A 99 -1.44 12.96 -13.58
CA VAL A 99 -2.90 12.89 -13.53
C VAL A 99 -3.51 13.98 -14.41
N ARG A 100 -4.44 13.61 -15.29
CA ARG A 100 -5.17 14.51 -16.20
C ARG A 100 -6.67 14.56 -15.91
N ARG A 101 -7.23 13.46 -15.44
CA ARG A 101 -8.64 13.33 -15.12
C ARG A 101 -8.81 12.35 -13.96
N VAL A 102 -9.81 12.58 -13.16
CA VAL A 102 -10.22 11.69 -12.08
C VAL A 102 -11.65 11.24 -12.29
N ASP A 103 -11.93 10.00 -11.92
CA ASP A 103 -13.28 9.44 -11.92
C ASP A 103 -13.63 9.01 -10.50
N ALA A 104 -14.73 9.54 -9.95
CA ALA A 104 -15.39 8.98 -8.79
C ALA A 104 -16.27 7.81 -9.27
N LEU A 105 -15.94 6.61 -8.82
CA LEU A 105 -16.63 5.39 -9.26
C LEU A 105 -17.79 5.08 -8.30
N PRO A 106 -19.02 4.91 -8.82
CA PRO A 106 -20.12 4.37 -8.03
C PRO A 106 -19.77 2.98 -7.50
N ARG A 107 -20.28 2.63 -6.32
CA ARG A 107 -20.01 1.33 -5.69
C ARG A 107 -20.41 0.14 -6.57
N ASP A 108 -21.47 0.31 -7.32
CA ASP A 108 -22.09 -0.73 -8.14
C ASP A 108 -21.45 -0.85 -9.54
N LEU A 109 -20.53 0.07 -9.89
CA LEU A 109 -19.86 0.13 -11.17
C LEU A 109 -18.33 0.16 -11.03
N PRO A 110 -17.73 -0.91 -10.47
CA PRO A 110 -16.29 -1.00 -10.42
C PRO A 110 -15.69 -1.16 -11.82
N VAL A 111 -14.47 -0.69 -11.99
CA VAL A 111 -13.71 -0.87 -13.24
C VAL A 111 -12.84 -2.10 -13.12
N SER A 112 -13.06 -3.06 -14.02
CA SER A 112 -12.22 -4.27 -14.07
C SER A 112 -10.81 -3.94 -14.53
N VAL A 113 -9.83 -4.49 -13.83
CA VAL A 113 -8.40 -4.27 -14.10
C VAL A 113 -7.64 -5.59 -14.05
N GLU A 114 -6.53 -5.63 -14.75
CA GLU A 114 -5.61 -6.77 -14.73
C GLU A 114 -4.17 -6.26 -14.56
N TRP A 115 -3.45 -6.82 -13.62
CA TRP A 115 -2.04 -6.52 -13.37
C TRP A 115 -1.26 -7.83 -13.18
N ASN A 116 -0.24 -8.06 -14.01
CA ASN A 116 0.58 -9.27 -14.00
C ASN A 116 -0.25 -10.59 -13.96
N GLY A 117 -1.32 -10.64 -14.77
CA GLY A 117 -2.22 -11.80 -14.83
C GLY A 117 -3.22 -11.90 -13.66
N ILE A 118 -3.16 -10.98 -12.72
CA ILE A 118 -4.08 -10.92 -11.58
C ILE A 118 -5.24 -9.99 -11.92
N LYS A 119 -6.44 -10.55 -11.97
CA LYS A 119 -7.68 -9.81 -12.18
C LYS A 119 -8.22 -9.28 -10.86
N GLY A 120 -8.63 -8.03 -10.87
CA GLY A 120 -9.24 -7.31 -9.77
C GLY A 120 -10.09 -6.14 -10.27
N ASN A 121 -10.43 -5.24 -9.38
CA ASN A 121 -11.25 -4.08 -9.71
C ASN A 121 -10.72 -2.83 -9.03
N PHE A 122 -10.88 -1.68 -9.70
CA PHE A 122 -10.88 -0.38 -9.04
C PHE A 122 -12.32 -0.01 -8.65
N SER A 123 -12.47 0.50 -7.44
CA SER A 123 -13.74 1.01 -6.91
C SER A 123 -13.52 2.38 -6.28
N VAL A 124 -14.58 3.16 -6.08
CA VAL A 124 -14.57 4.46 -5.41
C VAL A 124 -13.80 5.55 -6.17
N TRP A 125 -12.56 5.30 -6.58
CA TRP A 125 -11.68 6.32 -7.17
C TRP A 125 -10.73 5.74 -8.20
N ARG A 126 -10.57 6.48 -9.29
CA ARG A 126 -9.65 6.16 -10.36
C ARG A 126 -9.08 7.43 -10.99
N GLU A 127 -7.84 7.37 -11.43
CA GLU A 127 -7.12 8.45 -12.08
C GLU A 127 -6.65 8.06 -13.46
N HIS A 128 -6.81 8.97 -14.40
CA HIS A 128 -6.35 8.86 -15.76
C HIS A 128 -5.22 9.86 -15.99
N GLY A 129 -4.21 9.48 -16.74
CA GLY A 129 -3.11 10.38 -16.98
C GLY A 129 -2.15 9.93 -18.04
N LEU A 130 -1.09 10.72 -18.17
CA LEU A 130 0.03 10.43 -19.05
C LEU A 130 1.06 9.64 -18.23
N THR A 131 1.52 8.54 -18.79
CA THR A 131 2.61 7.75 -18.22
C THR A 131 3.92 8.21 -18.85
N SER A 132 4.82 8.74 -18.03
CA SER A 132 6.20 9.08 -18.42
C SER A 132 7.19 7.96 -18.07
N GLY A 133 6.75 6.97 -17.30
CA GLY A 133 7.49 5.79 -16.93
C GLY A 133 6.95 4.52 -17.58
N ILE A 134 7.08 3.40 -16.87
CA ILE A 134 6.55 2.10 -17.29
C ILE A 134 5.10 2.00 -16.83
N SER A 135 4.19 1.70 -17.76
CA SER A 135 2.80 1.36 -17.46
C SER A 135 2.68 -0.11 -17.18
N GLU A 136 2.15 -0.46 -16.02
CA GLU A 136 1.95 -1.83 -15.59
C GLU A 136 0.47 -2.12 -15.39
N GLY A 137 0.02 -3.24 -15.97
CA GLY A 137 -1.38 -3.63 -15.94
C GLY A 137 -2.28 -2.77 -16.81
N LYS A 138 -3.51 -3.23 -16.98
CA LYS A 138 -4.52 -2.57 -17.80
C LYS A 138 -5.88 -2.56 -17.11
N ALA A 139 -6.56 -1.45 -17.21
CA ALA A 139 -8.00 -1.37 -16.98
C ALA A 139 -8.78 -1.75 -18.25
N SER A 140 -10.08 -1.93 -18.13
CA SER A 140 -10.96 -2.29 -19.26
C SER A 140 -10.96 -1.28 -20.41
N ASP A 141 -10.44 -0.09 -20.20
CA ASP A 141 -10.25 0.98 -21.18
C ASP A 141 -8.79 1.25 -21.53
N ASP A 142 -7.92 0.25 -21.35
CA ASP A 142 -6.48 0.28 -21.62
C ASP A 142 -5.65 1.28 -20.78
N MET A 143 -6.23 1.87 -19.73
CA MET A 143 -5.50 2.74 -18.82
C MET A 143 -4.64 1.95 -17.83
N ALA A 144 -3.54 2.58 -17.37
CA ALA A 144 -2.62 1.96 -16.42
C ALA A 144 -3.28 1.65 -15.07
N VAL A 145 -2.87 0.56 -14.44
CA VAL A 145 -3.19 0.18 -13.06
C VAL A 145 -2.14 0.73 -12.10
N LEU A 146 -0.89 0.52 -12.44
CA LEU A 146 0.29 1.00 -11.72
C LEU A 146 1.24 1.62 -12.75
N THR A 147 1.91 2.68 -12.39
CA THR A 147 3.01 3.23 -13.17
C THR A 147 4.28 3.20 -12.34
N SER A 148 5.41 3.02 -13.00
CA SER A 148 6.72 3.03 -12.34
C SER A 148 7.62 4.03 -13.03
N GLY A 149 8.09 5.01 -12.26
CA GLY A 149 9.11 5.96 -12.65
C GLY A 149 10.48 5.55 -12.12
N ASN A 150 11.44 6.46 -12.22
CA ASN A 150 12.81 6.23 -11.74
C ASN A 150 12.96 6.33 -10.21
N GLN A 151 11.95 6.79 -9.49
CA GLN A 151 12.01 7.05 -8.05
C GLN A 151 10.93 6.28 -7.25
N GLY A 152 9.99 5.65 -7.93
CA GLY A 152 8.91 4.92 -7.28
C GLY A 152 7.77 4.60 -8.21
N SER A 153 6.70 4.08 -7.62
CA SER A 153 5.50 3.67 -8.34
C SER A 153 4.27 4.47 -7.89
N TYR A 154 3.33 4.65 -8.81
CA TYR A 154 2.06 5.31 -8.56
C TYR A 154 0.89 4.38 -8.89
N LEU A 155 0.02 4.13 -7.94
CA LEU A 155 -1.19 3.33 -8.09
C LEU A 155 -2.35 4.22 -8.55
N CYS A 156 -2.86 3.96 -9.75
CA CYS A 156 -3.79 4.84 -10.46
C CYS A 156 -5.25 4.76 -10.01
N GLY A 157 -5.53 4.11 -8.90
CA GLY A 157 -6.88 4.00 -8.37
C GLY A 157 -6.95 3.24 -7.05
N TRP A 158 -8.17 3.03 -6.53
CA TRP A 158 -8.40 2.25 -5.32
C TRP A 158 -8.71 0.79 -5.69
N PRO A 159 -7.75 -0.13 -5.55
CA PRO A 159 -7.95 -1.53 -5.93
C PRO A 159 -8.73 -2.30 -4.86
N ASP A 160 -9.33 -3.40 -5.27
CA ASP A 160 -9.79 -4.40 -4.32
C ASP A 160 -8.62 -5.01 -3.53
N GLN A 161 -8.93 -5.66 -2.40
CA GLN A 161 -7.90 -6.17 -1.49
C GLN A 161 -6.99 -7.22 -2.13
N LYS A 162 -7.53 -8.07 -3.03
CA LYS A 162 -6.75 -9.10 -3.71
C LYS A 162 -5.66 -8.49 -4.58
N LEU A 163 -6.04 -7.52 -5.41
CA LEU A 163 -5.12 -6.81 -6.29
C LEU A 163 -4.10 -5.99 -5.49
N LEU A 164 -4.56 -5.29 -4.43
CA LEU A 164 -3.68 -4.52 -3.56
C LEU A 164 -2.65 -5.39 -2.85
N ASN A 165 -3.05 -6.57 -2.38
CA ASN A 165 -2.12 -7.52 -1.76
C ASN A 165 -1.02 -7.97 -2.74
N ALA A 166 -1.38 -8.23 -3.99
CA ALA A 166 -0.43 -8.66 -5.00
C ALA A 166 0.54 -7.53 -5.40
N ILE A 167 0.03 -6.32 -5.61
CA ILE A 167 0.86 -5.14 -5.87
C ILE A 167 1.80 -4.90 -4.68
N MET A 168 1.27 -4.95 -3.45
CA MET A 168 2.07 -4.75 -2.24
C MET A 168 3.18 -5.79 -2.11
N LYS A 169 2.88 -7.06 -2.37
CA LYS A 169 3.88 -8.14 -2.41
C LYS A 169 5.03 -7.79 -3.35
N ASN A 170 4.71 -7.38 -4.57
CA ASN A 170 5.70 -6.99 -5.57
C ASN A 170 6.55 -5.79 -5.10
N GLN A 171 5.90 -4.73 -4.60
CA GLN A 171 6.61 -3.53 -4.13
C GLN A 171 7.52 -3.83 -2.93
N MET A 172 7.10 -4.69 -2.02
CA MET A 172 7.94 -5.15 -0.91
C MET A 172 9.15 -5.95 -1.41
N GLN A 173 8.97 -6.81 -2.41
CA GLN A 173 10.07 -7.58 -3.03
C GLN A 173 11.05 -6.65 -3.77
N LEU A 174 10.56 -5.67 -4.53
CA LEU A 174 11.40 -4.66 -5.19
C LEU A 174 12.21 -3.83 -4.17
N ALA A 175 11.64 -3.58 -3.00
CA ALA A 175 12.33 -2.92 -1.88
C ALA A 175 13.32 -3.84 -1.13
N GLY A 176 13.53 -5.09 -1.57
CA GLY A 176 14.40 -6.05 -0.91
C GLY A 176 13.92 -6.47 0.48
N LEU A 177 12.60 -6.52 0.68
CA LEU A 177 11.98 -7.04 1.88
C LEU A 177 11.66 -8.53 1.70
N ASP A 178 11.83 -9.31 2.77
CA ASP A 178 11.35 -10.67 2.81
C ASP A 178 9.82 -10.67 2.86
N VAL A 179 9.20 -11.44 1.96
CA VAL A 179 7.75 -11.54 1.86
C VAL A 179 7.30 -12.95 2.14
N VAL A 180 6.38 -13.08 3.08
CA VAL A 180 5.71 -14.34 3.40
C VAL A 180 4.21 -14.07 3.44
N GLU A 181 3.46 -14.67 2.53
CA GLU A 181 2.00 -14.59 2.57
C GLU A 181 1.48 -15.28 3.83
N LEU A 182 0.77 -14.52 4.66
CA LEU A 182 0.19 -15.03 5.89
C LEU A 182 -1.28 -15.41 5.68
N PRO A 183 -1.77 -16.43 6.40
CA PRO A 183 -3.19 -16.68 6.54
C PRO A 183 -3.94 -15.42 6.99
N GLU A 184 -5.21 -15.29 6.64
CA GLU A 184 -5.96 -14.03 6.70
C GLU A 184 -5.87 -13.31 8.06
N TYR A 185 -5.96 -14.03 9.15
CA TYR A 185 -5.98 -13.43 10.49
C TYR A 185 -4.67 -13.59 11.27
N LEU A 186 -3.69 -14.27 10.69
CA LEU A 186 -2.36 -14.38 11.30
C LEU A 186 -1.58 -13.08 11.06
N ARG A 187 -0.93 -12.59 12.08
CA ARG A 187 -0.01 -11.46 11.99
C ARG A 187 1.30 -11.83 12.65
N VAL A 188 2.39 -11.36 12.06
CA VAL A 188 3.74 -11.51 12.60
C VAL A 188 4.34 -10.14 12.89
N ARG A 189 5.08 -10.03 13.97
CA ARG A 189 5.93 -8.87 14.28
C ARG A 189 7.29 -9.35 14.75
N ARG A 190 8.34 -8.76 14.17
CA ARG A 190 9.72 -9.05 14.56
C ARG A 190 10.22 -8.03 15.58
N ARG A 191 10.93 -8.51 16.60
CA ARG A 191 11.69 -7.72 17.56
C ARG A 191 13.03 -8.41 17.82
N GLY A 192 14.11 -7.86 17.24
CA GLY A 192 15.41 -8.53 17.29
C GLY A 192 15.34 -9.92 16.64
N ASN A 193 15.67 -10.94 17.40
CA ASN A 193 15.59 -12.35 17.00
C ASN A 193 14.30 -13.05 17.43
N LEU A 194 13.29 -12.29 17.87
CA LEU A 194 11.98 -12.84 18.27
C LEU A 194 10.92 -12.51 17.22
N LEU A 195 10.09 -13.51 16.88
CA LEU A 195 8.90 -13.38 16.07
C LEU A 195 7.67 -13.60 16.95
N PHE A 196 6.80 -12.60 16.99
CA PHE A 196 5.52 -12.65 17.70
C PHE A 196 4.43 -12.91 16.69
N PHE A 197 3.74 -14.04 16.83
CA PHE A 197 2.59 -14.41 16.02
C PHE A 197 1.31 -14.23 16.82
N THR A 198 0.29 -13.63 16.22
CA THR A 198 -1.01 -13.40 16.85
C THR A 198 -2.11 -13.79 15.88
N ASN A 199 -3.07 -14.57 16.35
CA ASN A 199 -4.28 -14.90 15.62
C ASN A 199 -5.40 -13.93 16.02
N TYR A 200 -5.86 -13.10 15.08
CA TYR A 200 -6.99 -12.17 15.26
C TYR A 200 -8.33 -12.74 14.78
N GLY A 201 -8.32 -13.97 14.26
CA GLY A 201 -9.51 -14.65 13.75
C GLY A 201 -10.20 -15.53 14.78
N THR A 202 -11.29 -16.13 14.35
CA THR A 202 -12.10 -17.06 15.15
C THR A 202 -11.76 -18.53 14.88
N GLN A 203 -10.97 -18.80 13.83
CA GLN A 203 -10.52 -20.12 13.42
C GLN A 203 -9.07 -20.34 13.80
N ASP A 204 -8.71 -21.60 14.05
CA ASP A 204 -7.33 -21.98 14.25
C ASP A 204 -6.49 -21.66 13.02
N VAL A 205 -5.28 -21.15 13.24
CA VAL A 205 -4.35 -20.78 12.17
C VAL A 205 -2.94 -21.25 12.48
N SER A 206 -2.28 -21.83 11.48
CA SER A 206 -0.90 -22.33 11.64
C SER A 206 0.13 -21.30 11.18
N ILE A 207 1.23 -21.22 11.93
CA ILE A 207 2.42 -20.47 11.54
C ILE A 207 3.02 -21.12 10.29
N PRO A 208 3.24 -20.37 9.18
CA PRO A 208 3.87 -20.92 7.99
C PRO A 208 5.22 -21.58 8.27
N GLU A 209 5.47 -22.69 7.59
CA GLU A 209 6.68 -23.52 7.81
C GLU A 209 7.99 -22.78 7.50
N VAL A 210 7.94 -21.75 6.68
CA VAL A 210 9.11 -20.90 6.39
C VAL A 210 9.68 -20.25 7.65
N TYR A 211 8.85 -20.01 8.68
CA TYR A 211 9.31 -19.49 9.95
C TYR A 211 9.86 -20.62 10.84
N GLN A 212 11.17 -20.81 10.76
CA GLN A 212 11.91 -21.77 11.57
C GLN A 212 12.44 -21.10 12.83
N GLY A 213 12.59 -21.87 13.91
CA GLY A 213 13.13 -21.38 15.19
C GLY A 213 12.63 -22.15 16.38
N GLU A 214 13.16 -21.80 17.56
CA GLU A 214 12.75 -22.34 18.85
C GLU A 214 11.44 -21.72 19.30
N LEU A 215 10.45 -22.53 19.64
CA LEU A 215 9.18 -22.04 20.18
C LEU A 215 9.34 -21.74 21.68
N LEU A 216 9.35 -20.46 22.02
CA LEU A 216 9.47 -20.01 23.41
C LEU A 216 8.14 -19.95 24.15
N LEU A 217 7.05 -19.67 23.44
CA LEU A 217 5.71 -19.54 23.98
C LEU A 217 4.67 -19.98 22.96
N GLY A 218 3.59 -20.59 23.43
CA GLY A 218 2.43 -20.97 22.62
C GLY A 218 2.63 -22.25 21.83
N LYS A 219 2.00 -22.33 20.66
CA LYS A 219 2.00 -23.48 19.74
C LYS A 219 2.16 -23.04 18.31
N ARG A 220 2.53 -23.95 17.41
CA ARG A 220 2.57 -23.63 15.96
C ARG A 220 1.19 -23.41 15.33
N THR A 221 0.15 -23.99 15.93
CA THR A 221 -1.24 -23.71 15.57
C THR A 221 -1.85 -22.86 16.68
N LEU A 222 -2.25 -21.65 16.35
CA LEU A 222 -2.82 -20.68 17.26
C LEU A 222 -4.34 -20.75 17.20
N SER A 223 -4.97 -20.93 18.33
CA SER A 223 -6.42 -20.81 18.46
C SER A 223 -6.87 -19.34 18.42
N GLN A 224 -8.17 -19.10 18.55
CA GLN A 224 -8.72 -17.75 18.59
C GLN A 224 -8.04 -16.89 19.68
N ALA A 225 -7.62 -15.68 19.29
CA ALA A 225 -6.99 -14.68 20.16
C ALA A 225 -5.70 -15.18 20.86
N ASP A 226 -5.05 -16.21 20.31
CA ASP A 226 -3.84 -16.80 20.85
C ASP A 226 -2.58 -16.11 20.31
N ILE A 227 -1.47 -16.30 21.02
CA ILE A 227 -0.15 -15.76 20.68
C ILE A 227 0.91 -16.85 20.76
N SER A 228 1.87 -16.79 19.85
CA SER A 228 3.08 -17.63 19.89
C SER A 228 4.33 -16.79 19.65
N ILE A 229 5.44 -17.18 20.29
CA ILE A 229 6.73 -16.51 20.17
C ILE A 229 7.75 -17.53 19.70
N LEU A 230 8.36 -17.25 18.55
CA LEU A 230 9.51 -17.99 18.01
C LEU A 230 10.78 -17.17 18.18
N LYS A 231 11.85 -17.83 18.62
CA LYS A 231 13.21 -17.29 18.57
C LYS A 231 13.89 -17.83 17.32
N ILE A 232 14.34 -16.92 16.47
CA ILE A 232 15.14 -17.22 15.27
C ILE A 232 16.62 -17.05 15.58
N ASN A 233 17.46 -17.80 14.88
CA ASN A 233 18.93 -17.70 15.03
C ASN A 233 19.49 -16.42 14.41
#